data_d1ed819d266af2a9433b7bf4fcc1f8b2
#
_entry.id   d1ed819d266af2a9433b7bf4fcc1f8b2
#
_cell.length_a   1.000
_cell.length_b   1.000
_cell.length_c   1.000
_cell.angle_alpha   90.00
_cell.angle_beta   90.00
_cell.angle_gamma   90.00
#
_symmetry.space_group_name_H-M   'P 1'
#
loop_
_entity.id
_entity.type
_entity.pdbx_description
1 polymer ?
#
loop_
_entity_poly.entity_id
_entity_poly.type
_entity_poly.pdbx_seq_one_letter_code
_entity_poly.pdbx_strand_id
1 'polypeptide(L)'
;MDILATVSTVHSFWRYGVLIAAVIAIVGALAGWLGALPPRQTARRAGVIYIIALDIQLLIGVILWIGKGMMALPPPFRLEHPLTMILAAVAAHVGQVLARKAKTPQAAARTVTIAVAVSLILVIVGIPGLIR
;
A
#
# COMPACT_ATOMS: atom_id res chain seq x y z
N MET A 1 19.61 -10.23 -21.60
CA MET A 1 18.82 -9.25 -20.82
C MET A 1 18.93 -9.61 -19.33
N ASP A 2 19.26 -8.63 -18.51
CA ASP A 2 19.32 -8.85 -17.07
C ASP A 2 17.90 -8.88 -16.49
N ILE A 3 17.48 -10.03 -15.96
CA ILE A 3 16.15 -10.22 -15.38
C ILE A 3 15.94 -9.28 -14.20
N LEU A 4 16.95 -9.11 -13.33
CA LEU A 4 16.84 -8.23 -12.16
C LEU A 4 16.70 -6.75 -12.57
N ALA A 5 17.35 -6.33 -13.64
CA ALA A 5 17.18 -4.98 -14.18
C ALA A 5 15.76 -4.76 -14.67
N THR A 6 15.19 -5.73 -15.37
CA THR A 6 13.79 -5.67 -15.85
C THR A 6 12.81 -5.62 -14.66
N VAL A 7 12.99 -6.50 -13.68
CA VAL A 7 12.14 -6.52 -12.47
C VAL A 7 12.26 -5.21 -11.69
N SER A 8 13.46 -4.63 -11.62
CA SER A 8 13.69 -3.32 -11.00
C SER A 8 12.92 -2.20 -11.71
N THR A 9 12.91 -2.21 -13.03
CA THR A 9 12.15 -1.26 -13.84
C THR A 9 10.65 -1.41 -13.58
N VAL A 10 10.14 -2.64 -13.56
CA VAL A 10 8.72 -2.93 -13.26
C VAL A 10 8.37 -2.44 -11.86
N HIS A 11 9.20 -2.72 -10.85
CA HIS A 11 9.00 -2.25 -9.47
C HIS A 11 8.93 -0.72 -9.40
N SER A 12 9.85 -0.04 -10.06
CA SER A 12 9.89 1.42 -10.09
C SER A 12 8.67 2.03 -10.78
N PHE A 13 8.17 1.37 -11.82
CA PHE A 13 6.99 1.82 -12.56
C PHE A 13 5.68 1.53 -11.79
N TRP A 14 5.57 0.33 -11.22
CA TRP A 14 4.36 -0.11 -10.50
C TRP A 14 4.07 0.75 -9.25
N ARG A 15 5.07 1.40 -8.67
CA ARG A 15 4.83 2.33 -7.54
C ARG A 15 3.80 3.41 -7.88
N TYR A 16 3.76 3.88 -9.12
CA TYR A 16 2.74 4.84 -9.54
C TYR A 16 1.34 4.23 -9.54
N GLY A 17 1.24 2.94 -9.90
CA GLY A 17 -0.01 2.18 -9.77
C GLY A 17 -0.48 2.11 -8.32
N VAL A 18 0.43 1.88 -7.37
CA VAL A 18 0.12 1.89 -5.93
C VAL A 18 -0.38 3.26 -5.49
N LEU A 19 0.29 4.33 -5.89
CA LEU A 19 -0.10 5.70 -5.52
C LEU A 19 -1.47 6.06 -6.10
N ILE A 20 -1.74 5.71 -7.35
CA ILE A 20 -3.05 5.92 -7.98
C ILE A 20 -4.12 5.11 -7.26
N ALA A 21 -3.85 3.83 -6.97
CA ALA A 21 -4.78 2.98 -6.22
C ALA A 21 -5.07 3.54 -4.82
N ALA A 22 -4.06 4.12 -4.16
CA ALA A 22 -4.24 4.77 -2.85
C ALA A 22 -5.19 5.97 -2.95
N VAL A 23 -5.03 6.82 -3.95
CA VAL A 23 -5.91 7.98 -4.16
C VAL A 23 -7.34 7.52 -4.43
N ILE A 24 -7.52 6.56 -5.32
CA ILE A 24 -8.84 5.99 -5.62
C ILE A 24 -9.46 5.39 -4.36
N ALA A 25 -8.70 4.65 -3.57
CA ALA A 25 -9.17 4.02 -2.35
C ALA A 25 -9.57 5.05 -1.29
N ILE A 26 -8.77 6.09 -1.08
CA ILE A 26 -9.07 7.16 -0.10
C ILE A 26 -10.32 7.92 -0.54
N VAL A 27 -10.41 8.32 -1.80
CA VAL A 27 -11.58 9.07 -2.31
C VAL A 27 -12.85 8.21 -2.20
N GLY A 28 -12.78 6.94 -2.59
CA GLY A 28 -13.93 6.04 -2.51
C GLY A 28 -14.37 5.76 -1.08
N ALA A 29 -13.43 5.42 -0.19
CA ALA A 29 -13.73 5.14 1.21
C ALA A 29 -14.24 6.40 1.93
N LEU A 30 -13.65 7.56 1.66
CA LEU A 30 -14.08 8.84 2.21
C LEU A 30 -15.50 9.19 1.73
N ALA A 31 -15.81 9.02 0.45
CA ALA A 31 -17.14 9.21 -0.08
C ALA A 31 -18.17 8.32 0.60
N GLY A 32 -17.80 7.06 0.89
CA GLY A 32 -18.63 6.15 1.67
C GLY A 32 -18.82 6.62 3.11
N TRP A 33 -17.76 7.10 3.76
CA TRP A 33 -17.82 7.62 5.12
C TRP A 33 -18.73 8.86 5.22
N LEU A 34 -18.64 9.77 4.23
CA LEU A 34 -19.45 10.98 4.18
C LEU A 34 -20.88 10.74 3.66
N GLY A 35 -21.22 9.52 3.30
CA GLY A 35 -22.59 9.16 2.86
C GLY A 35 -22.90 9.43 1.40
N ALA A 36 -21.93 9.82 0.58
CA ALA A 36 -22.12 10.07 -0.85
C ALA A 36 -22.24 8.77 -1.68
N LEU A 37 -21.71 7.66 -1.19
CA LEU A 37 -21.77 6.33 -1.81
C LEU A 37 -22.14 5.29 -0.75
N PRO A 38 -22.58 4.07 -1.14
CA PRO A 38 -22.85 2.98 -0.19
C PRO A 38 -21.59 2.65 0.63
N PRO A 39 -21.58 2.94 1.96
CA PRO A 39 -20.32 3.02 2.69
C PRO A 39 -19.59 1.68 2.81
N ARG A 40 -20.28 0.60 3.19
CA ARG A 40 -19.62 -0.70 3.42
C ARG A 40 -19.07 -1.31 2.13
N GLN A 41 -19.86 -1.30 1.07
CA GLN A 41 -19.47 -1.89 -0.22
C GLN A 41 -18.33 -1.08 -0.88
N THR A 42 -18.44 0.23 -0.88
CA THR A 42 -17.42 1.13 -1.47
C THR A 42 -16.12 1.03 -0.70
N ALA A 43 -16.16 1.02 0.63
CA ALA A 43 -15.00 0.86 1.47
C ALA A 43 -14.29 -0.49 1.23
N ARG A 44 -15.07 -1.58 1.15
CA ARG A 44 -14.51 -2.91 0.85
C ARG A 44 -13.78 -2.93 -0.49
N ARG A 45 -14.42 -2.44 -1.54
CA ARG A 45 -13.82 -2.39 -2.88
C ARG A 45 -12.58 -1.51 -2.92
N ALA A 46 -12.66 -0.34 -2.34
CA ALA A 46 -11.55 0.60 -2.25
C ALA A 46 -10.33 -0.02 -1.55
N GLY A 47 -10.54 -0.63 -0.39
CA GLY A 47 -9.48 -1.28 0.37
C GLY A 47 -8.86 -2.45 -0.40
N VAL A 48 -9.67 -3.28 -1.05
CA VAL A 48 -9.19 -4.43 -1.84
C VAL A 48 -8.34 -3.97 -3.02
N ILE A 49 -8.76 -2.95 -3.76
CA ILE A 49 -7.99 -2.39 -4.89
C ILE A 49 -6.60 -1.95 -4.43
N TYR A 50 -6.54 -1.20 -3.34
CA TYR A 50 -5.27 -0.72 -2.79
C TYR A 50 -4.38 -1.87 -2.31
N ILE A 51 -4.93 -2.81 -1.58
CA ILE A 51 -4.19 -3.97 -1.05
C ILE A 51 -3.61 -4.80 -2.18
N ILE A 52 -4.36 -5.08 -3.23
CA ILE A 52 -3.86 -5.85 -4.39
C ILE A 52 -2.66 -5.11 -5.03
N ALA A 53 -2.79 -3.82 -5.28
CA ALA A 53 -1.70 -3.03 -5.87
C ALA A 53 -0.46 -3.02 -4.98
N LEU A 54 -0.64 -2.86 -3.66
CA LEU A 54 0.44 -2.82 -2.68
C LEU A 54 1.11 -4.19 -2.53
N ASP A 55 0.34 -5.27 -2.47
CA ASP A 55 0.86 -6.63 -2.33
C ASP A 55 1.68 -7.05 -3.55
N ILE A 56 1.25 -6.68 -4.76
CA ILE A 56 2.03 -6.90 -5.99
C ILE A 56 3.37 -6.15 -5.89
N GLN A 57 3.33 -4.89 -5.47
CA GLN A 57 4.55 -4.07 -5.31
C GLN A 57 5.49 -4.67 -4.26
N LEU A 58 4.94 -5.13 -3.14
CA LEU A 58 5.70 -5.75 -2.07
C LEU A 58 6.36 -7.05 -2.55
N LEU A 59 5.61 -7.90 -3.26
CA LEU A 59 6.14 -9.15 -3.80
C LEU A 59 7.32 -8.90 -4.76
N ILE A 60 7.15 -7.98 -5.71
CA ILE A 60 8.21 -7.59 -6.64
C ILE A 60 9.43 -7.05 -5.85
N GLY A 61 9.17 -6.22 -4.84
CA GLY A 61 10.22 -5.66 -3.98
C GLY A 61 11.00 -6.72 -3.22
N VAL A 62 10.33 -7.74 -2.68
CA VAL A 62 10.98 -8.86 -1.98
C VAL A 62 11.86 -9.68 -2.94
N ILE A 63 11.37 -9.94 -4.15
CA ILE A 63 12.16 -10.63 -5.19
C ILE A 63 13.45 -9.85 -5.50
N LEU A 64 13.34 -8.53 -5.65
CA LEU A 64 14.51 -7.66 -5.87
C LEU A 64 15.47 -7.64 -4.68
N TRP A 65 14.93 -7.55 -3.49
CA TRP A 65 15.71 -7.48 -2.25
C TRP A 65 16.56 -8.74 -2.08
N ILE A 66 15.97 -9.91 -2.28
CA ILE A 66 16.68 -11.18 -2.22
C ILE A 66 17.63 -11.32 -3.41
N GLY A 67 17.16 -11.07 -4.63
CA GLY A 67 17.93 -11.26 -5.87
C GLY A 67 19.15 -10.37 -5.99
N LYS A 68 19.11 -9.17 -5.41
CA LYS A 68 20.26 -8.24 -5.38
C LYS A 68 21.16 -8.44 -4.18
N GLY A 69 20.90 -9.45 -3.34
CA GLY A 69 21.70 -9.73 -2.16
C GLY A 69 21.49 -8.70 -1.04
N MET A 70 20.45 -8.82 -0.33
CA MET A 70 19.94 -7.95 0.75
C MET A 70 20.94 -6.97 1.38
N MET A 71 22.03 -7.50 1.92
CA MET A 71 23.04 -6.69 2.63
C MET A 71 24.04 -6.00 1.70
N ALA A 72 24.07 -6.35 0.42
CA ALA A 72 24.89 -5.69 -0.60
C ALA A 72 24.25 -4.39 -1.13
N LEU A 73 22.97 -4.18 -0.84
CA LEU A 73 22.26 -2.97 -1.26
C LEU A 73 22.75 -1.73 -0.47
N PRO A 74 22.59 -0.51 -1.02
CA PRO A 74 22.80 0.73 -0.26
C PRO A 74 21.97 0.77 1.02
N PRO A 75 22.43 1.44 2.10
CA PRO A 75 21.81 1.37 3.42
C PRO A 75 20.27 1.53 3.45
N PRO A 76 19.64 2.51 2.76
CA PRO A 76 18.17 2.64 2.80
C PRO A 76 17.43 1.41 2.29
N PHE A 77 18.02 0.66 1.37
CA PHE A 77 17.39 -0.51 0.75
C PHE A 77 17.68 -1.83 1.47
N ARG A 78 18.58 -1.83 2.46
CA ARG A 78 18.91 -3.05 3.23
C ARG A 78 17.77 -3.47 4.12
N LEU A 79 17.28 -2.58 4.96
CA LEU A 79 16.24 -2.84 5.94
C LEU A 79 15.16 -1.77 5.97
N GLU A 80 15.52 -0.51 5.89
CA GLU A 80 14.61 0.62 6.09
C GLU A 80 13.45 0.60 5.11
N HIS A 81 13.74 0.55 3.82
CA HIS A 81 12.71 0.49 2.79
C HIS A 81 11.86 -0.80 2.87
N PRO A 82 12.44 -2.02 2.92
CA PRO A 82 11.65 -3.24 3.04
C PRO A 82 10.76 -3.28 4.28
N LEU A 83 11.29 -2.89 5.44
CA LEU A 83 10.51 -2.89 6.69
C LEU A 83 9.37 -1.89 6.64
N THR A 84 9.61 -0.69 6.12
CA THR A 84 8.56 0.32 6.00
C THR A 84 7.45 -0.14 5.04
N MET A 85 7.81 -0.81 3.95
CA MET A 85 6.84 -1.37 3.00
C MET A 85 6.02 -2.50 3.61
N ILE A 86 6.65 -3.38 4.41
CA ILE A 86 5.95 -4.43 5.15
C ILE A 86 4.96 -3.81 6.15
N LEU A 87 5.38 -2.78 6.89
CA LEU A 87 4.50 -2.08 7.83
C LEU A 87 3.31 -1.43 7.11
N ALA A 88 3.55 -0.85 5.92
CA ALA A 88 2.47 -0.30 5.10
C ALA A 88 1.45 -1.37 4.70
N ALA A 89 1.92 -2.54 4.29
CA ALA A 89 1.04 -3.67 3.96
C ALA A 89 0.28 -4.18 5.18
N VAL A 90 0.94 -4.32 6.32
CA VAL A 90 0.30 -4.71 7.59
C VAL A 90 -0.81 -3.74 7.96
N ALA A 91 -0.54 -2.43 7.90
CA ALA A 91 -1.54 -1.40 8.20
C ALA A 91 -2.77 -1.52 7.30
N ALA A 92 -2.58 -1.71 6.00
CA ALA A 92 -3.67 -1.86 5.05
C ALA A 92 -4.50 -3.14 5.31
N HIS A 93 -3.84 -4.28 5.52
CA HIS A 93 -4.51 -5.55 5.80
C HIS A 93 -5.26 -5.55 7.14
N VAL A 94 -4.64 -5.04 8.20
CA VAL A 94 -5.27 -4.90 9.52
C VAL A 94 -6.49 -4.00 9.42
N GLY A 95 -6.38 -2.87 8.72
CA GLY A 95 -7.50 -1.96 8.49
C GLY A 95 -8.66 -2.64 7.77
N GLN A 96 -8.39 -3.48 6.78
CA GLN A 96 -9.42 -4.22 6.07
C GLN A 96 -10.12 -5.25 6.96
N VAL A 97 -9.38 -5.95 7.80
CA VAL A 97 -9.96 -6.88 8.79
C VAL A 97 -10.84 -6.14 9.79
N LEU A 98 -10.36 -5.02 10.35
CA LEU A 98 -11.12 -4.21 11.30
C LEU A 98 -12.38 -3.61 10.66
N ALA A 99 -12.30 -3.19 9.39
CA ALA A 99 -13.45 -2.66 8.66
C ALA A 99 -14.55 -3.73 8.48
N ARG A 100 -14.16 -4.98 8.21
CA ARG A 100 -15.13 -6.08 8.12
C ARG A 100 -15.85 -6.36 9.45
N LYS A 101 -15.19 -6.08 10.58
CA LYS A 101 -15.75 -6.27 11.93
C LYS A 101 -16.47 -5.03 12.45
N ALA A 102 -16.45 -3.92 11.73
CA ALA A 102 -17.08 -2.69 12.16
C ALA A 102 -18.60 -2.85 12.28
N LYS A 103 -19.17 -2.26 13.34
CA LYS A 103 -20.58 -2.40 13.68
C LYS A 103 -21.51 -1.62 12.73
N THR A 104 -21.02 -0.51 12.17
CA THR A 104 -21.79 0.32 11.24
C THR A 104 -21.09 0.46 9.91
N PRO A 105 -21.84 0.66 8.80
CA PRO A 105 -21.23 0.90 7.50
C PRO A 105 -20.31 2.12 7.47
N GLN A 106 -20.67 3.19 8.14
CA GLN A 106 -19.84 4.42 8.24
C GLN A 106 -18.54 4.16 9.00
N ALA A 107 -18.60 3.37 10.09
CA ALA A 107 -17.40 2.98 10.82
C ALA A 107 -16.45 2.12 9.96
N ALA A 108 -17.00 1.25 9.11
CA ALA A 108 -16.21 0.47 8.15
C ALA A 108 -15.49 1.39 7.16
N ALA A 109 -16.21 2.33 6.56
CA ALA A 109 -15.65 3.29 5.61
C ALA A 109 -14.59 4.20 6.25
N ARG A 110 -14.84 4.68 7.46
CA ARG A 110 -13.85 5.45 8.25
C ARG A 110 -12.58 4.64 8.50
N THR A 111 -12.73 3.39 8.90
CA THR A 111 -11.60 2.51 9.19
C THR A 111 -10.74 2.29 7.95
N VAL A 112 -11.34 2.02 6.78
CA VAL A 112 -10.59 1.87 5.53
C VAL A 112 -9.90 3.18 5.14
N THR A 113 -10.58 4.32 5.26
CA THR A 113 -10.00 5.63 4.96
C THR A 113 -8.74 5.88 5.78
N ILE A 114 -8.81 5.67 7.09
CA ILE A 114 -7.69 5.87 8.00
C ILE A 114 -6.57 4.87 7.72
N ALA A 115 -6.90 3.59 7.52
CA ALA A 115 -5.90 2.56 7.27
C ALA A 115 -5.13 2.77 5.97
N VAL A 116 -5.82 3.14 4.89
CA VAL A 116 -5.17 3.44 3.62
C VAL A 116 -4.32 4.70 3.73
N ALA A 117 -4.79 5.73 4.45
CA ALA A 117 -4.01 6.95 4.68
C ALA A 117 -2.73 6.67 5.47
N VAL A 118 -2.81 5.89 6.55
CA VAL A 118 -1.64 5.49 7.34
C VAL A 118 -0.67 4.67 6.49
N SER A 119 -1.18 3.70 5.74
CA SER A 119 -0.38 2.87 4.84
C SER A 119 0.31 3.74 3.76
N LEU A 120 -0.40 4.68 3.16
CA LEU A 120 0.16 5.59 2.16
C LEU A 120 1.27 6.47 2.73
N ILE A 121 1.09 6.99 3.95
CA ILE A 121 2.13 7.76 4.64
C ILE A 121 3.39 6.90 4.82
N LEU A 122 3.24 5.66 5.24
CA LEU A 122 4.36 4.72 5.37
C LEU A 122 5.04 4.46 4.02
N VAL A 123 4.27 4.28 2.95
CA VAL A 123 4.81 4.13 1.59
C VAL A 123 5.63 5.35 1.20
N ILE A 124 5.09 6.55 1.39
CA ILE A 124 5.77 7.81 1.02
C ILE A 124 7.04 8.00 1.83
N VAL A 125 6.98 7.81 3.14
CA VAL A 125 8.15 7.93 4.03
C VAL A 125 9.21 6.87 3.69
N GLY A 126 8.79 5.69 3.29
CA GLY A 126 9.68 4.58 2.96
C GLY A 126 10.31 4.64 1.56
N ILE A 127 9.92 5.59 0.70
CA ILE A 127 10.56 5.77 -0.60
C ILE A 127 11.86 6.58 -0.40
N PRO A 128 13.05 5.96 -0.60
CA PRO A 128 14.30 6.67 -0.40
C PRO A 128 14.43 7.86 -1.37
N GLY A 129 14.84 9.01 -0.84
CA GLY A 129 15.05 10.21 -1.62
C GLY A 129 13.80 11.03 -1.93
N LEU A 130 12.63 10.61 -1.49
CA LEU A 130 11.40 11.38 -1.73
C LEU A 130 11.22 12.52 -0.73
N ILE A 131 11.52 12.26 0.55
CA ILE A 131 11.34 13.23 1.64
C ILE A 131 12.67 13.65 2.26
N ARG A 132 13.72 12.89 2.01
CA ARG A 132 15.05 13.08 2.60
C ARG A 132 16.05 13.63 1.60
#